data_7d26f2cf93c6ee9b2842b74406f09ba6
#
_entry.id   7d26f2cf93c6ee9b2842b74406f09ba6
#
_cell.length_a   1.000
_cell.length_b   1.000
_cell.length_c   1.000
_cell.angle_alpha   90.00
_cell.angle_beta   90.00
_cell.angle_gamma   90.00
#
_symmetry.space_group_name_H-M   'P 1'
#
loop_
_entity.id
_entity.type
_entity.pdbx_description
1 polymer ?
#
loop_
_entity_poly.entity_id
_entity_poly.type
_entity_poly.pdbx_seq_one_letter_code
_entity_poly.pdbx_strand_id
1 'polypeptide(L)'
;MKGYLLVRAEGRLYGLPVGRVLEVADAGAVLDVPRTLLAVRGLTPLRGRLVPLINLAALLAGGTAPAAPVRTVVLVELGAAGRQVAFEVDDADAVVRESVLPVPRGQSLPWAAGVAEQNGTLVPILDLEALGDRIG
;
A
#
# COMPACT_ATOMS: atom_id res chain seq x y z
N MET A 1 14.77 13.30 -8.98
CA MET A 1 13.32 12.95 -8.92
C MET A 1 13.14 11.58 -8.30
N LYS A 2 12.30 11.49 -7.32
CA LYS A 2 12.04 10.23 -6.63
C LYS A 2 11.08 9.37 -7.45
N GLY A 3 11.31 8.06 -7.43
CA GLY A 3 10.43 7.14 -8.11
C GLY A 3 9.35 6.59 -7.20
N TYR A 4 8.30 6.03 -7.81
CA TYR A 4 7.30 5.26 -7.09
C TYR A 4 6.95 4.01 -7.86
N LEU A 5 6.62 2.99 -7.08
CA LEU A 5 6.18 1.71 -7.61
C LEU A 5 4.68 1.82 -7.89
N LEU A 6 4.27 1.55 -9.13
CA LEU A 6 2.86 1.48 -9.47
C LEU A 6 2.31 0.13 -9.02
N VAL A 7 1.24 0.17 -8.25
CA VAL A 7 0.52 -1.02 -7.83
C VAL A 7 -0.95 -0.88 -8.21
N ARG A 8 -1.59 -2.00 -8.44
CA ARG A 8 -3.02 -2.04 -8.72
C ARG A 8 -3.73 -2.71 -7.54
N ALA A 9 -4.76 -2.07 -7.04
CA ALA A 9 -5.56 -2.60 -5.94
C ALA A 9 -7.03 -2.40 -6.29
N GLU A 10 -7.76 -3.49 -6.43
CA GLU A 10 -9.15 -3.53 -6.92
C GLU A 10 -9.32 -2.73 -8.21
N GLY A 11 -8.41 -2.94 -9.15
CA GLY A 11 -8.44 -2.32 -10.46
C GLY A 11 -7.99 -0.87 -10.52
N ARG A 12 -7.64 -0.26 -9.38
CA ARG A 12 -7.18 1.14 -9.34
C ARG A 12 -5.68 1.21 -9.14
N LEU A 13 -5.05 2.21 -9.79
CA LEU A 13 -3.62 2.43 -9.66
C LEU A 13 -3.29 3.34 -8.48
N TYR A 14 -2.21 2.99 -7.79
CA TYR A 14 -1.64 3.80 -6.73
C TYR A 14 -0.13 3.79 -6.88
N GLY A 15 0.54 4.83 -6.38
CA GLY A 15 1.98 4.89 -6.35
C GLY A 15 2.50 4.73 -4.93
N LEU A 16 3.48 3.86 -4.74
CA LEU A 16 4.16 3.70 -3.47
C LEU A 16 5.55 4.30 -3.59
N PRO A 17 5.91 5.27 -2.72
CA PRO A 17 7.27 5.83 -2.77
C PRO A 17 8.32 4.73 -2.69
N VAL A 18 9.20 4.69 -3.67
CA VAL A 18 10.16 3.59 -3.81
C VAL A 18 11.14 3.52 -2.63
N GLY A 19 11.40 4.64 -1.99
CA GLY A 19 12.27 4.69 -0.81
C GLY A 19 11.70 3.96 0.40
N ARG A 20 10.40 3.62 0.38
CA ARG A 20 9.75 2.87 1.45
C ARG A 20 9.35 1.46 1.05
N VAL A 21 9.65 1.06 -0.17
CA VAL A 21 9.38 -0.30 -0.66
C VAL A 21 10.60 -1.15 -0.43
N LEU A 22 10.45 -2.25 0.27
CA LEU A 22 11.54 -3.17 0.59
C LEU A 22 11.57 -4.38 -0.33
N GLU A 23 10.39 -4.87 -0.73
CA GLU A 23 10.32 -6.10 -1.51
C GLU A 23 8.96 -6.23 -2.17
N VAL A 24 8.93 -6.83 -3.36
CA VAL A 24 7.70 -7.29 -4.00
C VAL A 24 7.80 -8.81 -4.10
N ALA A 25 6.78 -9.52 -3.67
CA ALA A 25 6.81 -10.98 -3.63
C ALA A 25 5.45 -11.56 -3.92
N ASP A 26 5.45 -12.84 -4.29
CA ASP A 26 4.20 -13.60 -4.34
C ASP A 26 3.75 -13.89 -2.92
N ALA A 27 2.43 -13.94 -2.73
CA ALA A 27 1.87 -14.21 -1.42
C ALA A 27 2.20 -15.62 -0.96
N GLY A 28 2.64 -15.74 0.29
CA GLY A 28 2.88 -17.01 0.95
C GLY A 28 1.75 -17.37 1.91
N ALA A 29 2.11 -18.13 2.93
CA ALA A 29 1.16 -18.53 3.97
C ALA A 29 0.68 -17.31 4.76
N VAL A 30 -0.57 -17.37 5.22
CA VAL A 30 -1.16 -16.32 6.05
C VAL A 30 -1.64 -16.96 7.35
N LEU A 31 -1.18 -16.42 8.47
CA LEU A 31 -1.64 -16.82 9.78
C LEU A 31 -2.77 -15.88 10.20
N ASP A 32 -3.96 -16.44 10.36
CA ASP A 32 -5.10 -15.67 10.83
C ASP A 32 -4.91 -15.33 12.31
N VAL A 33 -5.14 -14.08 12.66
CA VAL A 33 -4.96 -13.60 14.04
C VAL A 33 -6.15 -12.71 14.41
N PRO A 34 -6.45 -12.59 15.73
CA PRO A 34 -7.42 -11.58 16.16
C PRO A 34 -6.97 -10.21 15.72
N ARG A 35 -7.90 -9.41 15.17
CA ARG A 35 -7.55 -8.13 14.58
C ARG A 35 -8.51 -7.04 14.99
N THR A 36 -7.94 -5.85 15.20
CA THR A 36 -8.71 -4.65 15.52
C THR A 36 -8.97 -3.81 14.27
N LEU A 37 -8.20 -4.03 13.19
CA LEU A 37 -8.35 -3.33 11.93
C LEU A 37 -8.86 -4.32 10.88
N LEU A 38 -10.02 -4.04 10.27
CA LEU A 38 -10.68 -4.96 9.34
C LEU A 38 -9.90 -5.18 8.05
N ALA A 39 -9.05 -4.23 7.66
CA ALA A 39 -8.21 -4.37 6.47
C ALA A 39 -7.05 -5.35 6.68
N VAL A 40 -6.72 -5.70 7.94
CA VAL A 40 -5.67 -6.67 8.23
C VAL A 40 -6.19 -8.08 7.96
N ARG A 41 -5.47 -8.81 7.12
CA ARG A 41 -5.82 -10.19 6.80
C ARG A 41 -5.21 -11.18 7.80
N GLY A 42 -4.06 -10.86 8.37
CA GLY A 42 -3.35 -11.72 9.30
C GLY A 42 -1.86 -11.39 9.30
N LEU A 43 -1.04 -12.38 9.56
CA LEU A 43 0.42 -12.26 9.51
C LEU A 43 0.96 -13.13 8.38
N THR A 44 2.01 -12.67 7.73
CA THR A 44 2.68 -13.44 6.68
C THR A 44 4.20 -13.38 6.86
N PRO A 45 4.93 -14.49 6.55
CA PRO A 45 6.37 -14.48 6.68
C PRO A 45 7.02 -13.79 5.47
N LEU A 46 7.83 -12.78 5.73
CA LEU A 46 8.64 -12.10 4.73
C LEU A 46 9.98 -11.78 5.36
N ARG A 47 11.07 -12.06 4.64
CA ARG A 47 12.44 -11.78 5.07
C ARG A 47 12.76 -12.36 6.46
N GLY A 48 12.25 -13.56 6.74
CA GLY A 48 12.49 -14.25 8.00
C GLY A 48 11.73 -13.68 9.19
N ARG A 49 10.71 -12.86 8.96
CA ARG A 49 9.90 -12.23 10.01
C ARG A 49 8.43 -12.39 9.69
N LEU A 50 7.61 -12.40 10.74
CA LEU A 50 6.17 -12.32 10.57
C LEU A 50 5.78 -10.85 10.54
N VAL A 51 5.11 -10.43 9.47
CA VAL A 51 4.66 -9.04 9.30
C VAL A 51 3.14 -9.02 9.08
N PRO A 52 2.47 -7.94 9.51
CA PRO A 52 1.05 -7.79 9.20
C PRO A 52 0.81 -7.77 7.71
N LEU A 53 -0.21 -8.49 7.26
CA LEU A 53 -0.67 -8.46 5.87
C LEU A 53 -1.94 -7.65 5.81
N ILE A 54 -1.91 -6.55 5.07
CA ILE A 54 -2.99 -5.57 5.01
C ILE A 54 -3.47 -5.46 3.58
N ASN A 55 -4.79 -5.62 3.37
CA ASN A 55 -5.38 -5.38 2.06
C ASN A 55 -5.38 -3.88 1.79
N LEU A 56 -4.65 -3.45 0.76
CA LEU A 56 -4.46 -2.02 0.50
C LEU A 56 -5.78 -1.33 0.16
N ALA A 57 -6.57 -1.91 -0.72
CA ALA A 57 -7.84 -1.30 -1.13
C ALA A 57 -8.78 -1.14 0.07
N ALA A 58 -8.87 -2.16 0.93
CA ALA A 58 -9.70 -2.09 2.12
C ALA A 58 -9.19 -1.03 3.11
N LEU A 59 -7.87 -0.92 3.26
CA LEU A 59 -7.28 0.10 4.14
C LEU A 59 -7.67 1.50 3.68
N LEU A 60 -7.54 1.79 2.40
CA LEU A 60 -7.83 3.12 1.85
C LEU A 60 -9.32 3.45 1.88
N ALA A 61 -10.16 2.45 1.71
CA ALA A 61 -11.61 2.61 1.73
C ALA A 61 -12.22 2.54 3.14
N GLY A 62 -11.42 2.15 4.13
CA GLY A 62 -11.94 1.93 5.49
C GLY A 62 -12.78 0.67 5.61
N GLY A 63 -12.58 -0.30 4.72
CA GLY A 63 -13.38 -1.51 4.63
C GLY A 63 -12.72 -2.74 5.20
N THR A 64 -13.32 -3.88 4.92
CA THR A 64 -12.86 -5.20 5.36
C THR A 64 -12.08 -5.88 4.23
N ALA A 65 -10.99 -6.57 4.58
CA ALA A 65 -10.25 -7.37 3.61
C ALA A 65 -11.18 -8.43 3.01
N PRO A 66 -11.19 -8.60 1.67
CA PRO A 66 -12.03 -9.61 1.03
C PRO A 66 -11.55 -11.02 1.33
N ALA A 67 -12.43 -12.00 1.14
CA ALA A 67 -12.08 -13.40 1.36
C ALA A 67 -11.24 -14.01 0.23
N ALA A 68 -11.04 -13.28 -0.87
CA ALA A 68 -10.31 -13.78 -2.03
C ALA A 68 -8.85 -14.11 -1.68
N PRO A 69 -8.23 -15.07 -2.38
CA PRO A 69 -6.83 -15.40 -2.14
C PRO A 69 -5.91 -14.21 -2.40
N VAL A 70 -4.85 -14.12 -1.58
CA VAL A 70 -3.80 -13.11 -1.75
C VAL A 70 -2.91 -13.53 -2.92
N ARG A 71 -2.53 -12.60 -3.79
CA ARG A 71 -1.68 -12.88 -4.96
C ARG A 71 -0.30 -12.26 -4.83
N THR A 72 -0.26 -10.95 -4.69
CA THR A 72 0.99 -10.19 -4.66
C THR A 72 1.05 -9.38 -3.38
N VAL A 73 2.22 -9.35 -2.78
CA VAL A 73 2.46 -8.54 -1.58
C VAL A 73 3.62 -7.60 -1.81
N VAL A 74 3.51 -6.41 -1.24
CA VAL A 74 4.58 -5.41 -1.27
C VAL A 74 4.95 -5.10 0.17
N LEU A 75 6.19 -5.42 0.54
CA LEU A 75 6.69 -5.12 1.86
C LEU A 75 7.13 -3.67 1.90
N VAL A 76 6.56 -2.90 2.82
CA VAL A 76 6.83 -1.46 2.92
C VAL A 76 7.13 -1.08 4.36
N GLU A 77 7.69 0.12 4.52
CA GLU A 77 7.86 0.75 5.82
C GLU A 77 6.77 1.78 6.02
N LEU A 78 6.01 1.65 7.11
CA LEU A 78 4.91 2.56 7.45
C LEU A 78 5.24 3.40 8.67
N GLY A 79 4.73 4.64 8.66
CA GLY A 79 4.82 5.54 9.78
C GLY A 79 6.19 6.14 9.95
N ALA A 80 6.33 7.02 10.95
CA ALA A 80 7.59 7.68 11.25
C ALA A 80 8.65 6.69 11.74
N ALA A 81 8.22 5.61 12.41
CA ALA A 81 9.12 4.59 12.94
C ALA A 81 9.56 3.57 11.87
N GLY A 82 8.97 3.60 10.69
CA GLY A 82 9.33 2.69 9.61
C GLY A 82 8.96 1.24 9.89
N ARG A 83 7.79 0.98 10.47
CA ARG A 83 7.34 -0.38 10.75
C ARG A 83 7.09 -1.15 9.46
N GLN A 84 7.56 -2.39 9.41
CA GLN A 84 7.38 -3.21 8.22
C GLN A 84 6.00 -3.85 8.21
N VAL A 85 5.29 -3.66 7.10
CA VAL A 85 4.01 -4.31 6.84
C VAL A 85 3.98 -4.75 5.39
N ALA A 86 3.14 -5.72 5.06
CA ALA A 86 2.95 -6.19 3.70
C ALA A 86 1.58 -5.71 3.21
N PHE A 87 1.56 -5.00 2.09
CA PHE A 87 0.32 -4.65 1.42
C PHE A 87 -0.05 -5.72 0.41
N GLU A 88 -1.26 -6.24 0.52
CA GLU A 88 -1.84 -7.10 -0.50
C GLU A 88 -2.37 -6.24 -1.63
N VAL A 89 -1.93 -6.53 -2.85
CA VAL A 89 -2.34 -5.81 -4.06
C VAL A 89 -2.68 -6.82 -5.15
N ASP A 90 -3.36 -6.36 -6.22
CA ASP A 90 -3.66 -7.22 -7.36
C ASP A 90 -2.37 -7.57 -8.09
N ASP A 91 -1.56 -6.54 -8.36
CA ASP A 91 -0.23 -6.69 -8.96
C ASP A 91 0.61 -5.45 -8.68
N ALA A 92 1.91 -5.60 -8.87
CA ALA A 92 2.86 -4.49 -8.86
C ALA A 92 3.47 -4.41 -10.25
N ASP A 93 3.45 -3.22 -10.84
CA ASP A 93 3.88 -3.02 -12.22
C ASP A 93 5.31 -2.46 -12.24
N ALA A 94 5.48 -1.23 -12.64
CA ALA A 94 6.78 -0.65 -12.90
C ALA A 94 7.09 0.47 -11.92
N VAL A 95 8.37 0.76 -11.75
CA VAL A 95 8.81 1.98 -11.07
C VAL A 95 8.81 3.10 -12.10
N VAL A 96 8.14 4.20 -11.76
CA VAL A 96 8.06 5.38 -12.62
C VAL A 96 8.57 6.60 -11.90
N ARG A 97 9.02 7.59 -12.68
CA ARG A 97 9.57 8.85 -12.16
C ARG A 97 8.82 10.01 -12.78
N GLU A 98 7.76 10.40 -12.13
CA GLU A 98 6.93 11.52 -12.56
C GLU A 98 6.83 12.55 -11.45
N SER A 99 6.56 13.80 -11.83
CA SER A 99 6.34 14.86 -10.85
C SER A 99 5.03 14.63 -10.13
N VAL A 100 5.03 14.84 -8.82
CA VAL A 100 3.86 14.69 -7.97
C VAL A 100 3.24 16.07 -7.78
N LEU A 101 1.96 16.19 -8.13
CA LEU A 101 1.19 17.41 -7.95
C LEU A 101 0.42 17.34 -6.63
N PRO A 102 0.20 18.48 -5.97
CA PRO A 102 -0.57 18.47 -4.73
C PRO A 102 -2.02 18.08 -4.97
N VAL A 103 -2.64 17.46 -3.97
CA VAL A 103 -4.08 17.17 -4.00
C VAL A 103 -4.84 18.49 -4.00
N PRO A 104 -5.80 18.68 -4.91
CA PRO A 104 -6.58 19.92 -4.95
C PRO A 104 -7.34 20.17 -3.66
N ARG A 105 -7.52 21.45 -3.33
CA ARG A 105 -8.34 21.84 -2.19
C ARG A 105 -9.77 21.34 -2.36
N GLY A 106 -10.36 20.90 -1.27
CA GLY A 106 -11.72 20.37 -1.28
C GLY A 106 -11.81 18.89 -1.60
N GLN A 107 -10.69 18.26 -2.01
CA GLN A 107 -10.63 16.83 -2.19
C GLN A 107 -10.12 16.18 -0.91
N SER A 108 -10.83 15.18 -0.42
CA SER A 108 -10.43 14.49 0.81
C SER A 108 -9.69 13.19 0.47
N LEU A 109 -8.37 13.27 0.38
CA LEU A 109 -7.50 12.13 0.20
C LEU A 109 -6.43 12.16 1.29
N PRO A 110 -6.81 11.87 2.55
CA PRO A 110 -5.90 12.03 3.68
C PRO A 110 -4.70 11.07 3.64
N TRP A 111 -4.79 10.01 2.84
CA TRP A 111 -3.73 9.02 2.67
C TRP A 111 -2.82 9.31 1.46
N ALA A 112 -3.07 10.39 0.73
CA ALA A 112 -2.30 10.71 -0.48
C ALA A 112 -1.34 11.87 -0.22
N ALA A 113 -0.07 11.69 -0.62
CA ALA A 113 0.93 12.76 -0.60
C ALA A 113 0.74 13.70 -1.80
N GLY A 114 0.10 13.22 -2.85
CA GLY A 114 -0.14 13.97 -4.07
C GLY A 114 -0.65 13.06 -5.17
N VAL A 115 -0.64 13.56 -6.40
CA VAL A 115 -1.14 12.85 -7.57
C VAL A 115 -0.14 12.99 -8.69
N ALA A 116 0.12 11.90 -9.42
CA ALA A 116 0.97 11.92 -10.60
C ALA A 116 0.15 11.52 -11.83
N GLU A 117 0.53 12.04 -13.00
CA GLU A 117 -0.10 11.63 -14.25
C GLU A 117 0.72 10.50 -14.87
N GLN A 118 0.03 9.42 -15.23
CA GLN A 118 0.66 8.27 -15.87
C GLN A 118 -0.21 7.84 -17.03
N ASN A 119 0.27 8.07 -18.25
CA ASN A 119 -0.46 7.71 -19.48
C ASN A 119 -1.91 8.23 -19.51
N GLY A 120 -2.10 9.50 -19.11
CA GLY A 120 -3.42 10.12 -19.08
C GLY A 120 -4.27 9.77 -17.86
N THR A 121 -3.77 8.93 -16.96
CA THR A 121 -4.46 8.55 -15.73
C THR A 121 -3.83 9.26 -14.55
N LEU A 122 -4.65 9.81 -13.67
CA LEU A 122 -4.17 10.42 -12.43
C LEU A 122 -4.03 9.33 -11.37
N VAL A 123 -2.83 9.20 -10.83
CA VAL A 123 -2.47 8.13 -9.88
C VAL A 123 -2.17 8.77 -8.52
N PRO A 124 -2.96 8.46 -7.47
CA PRO A 124 -2.65 8.94 -6.14
C PRO A 124 -1.34 8.30 -5.64
N ILE A 125 -0.47 9.14 -5.09
CA ILE A 125 0.78 8.68 -4.48
C ILE A 125 0.53 8.59 -2.97
N LEU A 126 0.74 7.41 -2.40
CA LEU A 126 0.41 7.18 -1.00
C LEU A 126 1.40 7.85 -0.06
N ASP A 127 0.88 8.44 1.01
CA ASP A 127 1.67 8.96 2.11
C ASP A 127 1.80 7.85 3.14
N LEU A 128 2.88 7.07 3.06
CA LEU A 128 3.06 5.91 3.92
C LEU A 128 3.33 6.29 5.37
N GLU A 129 3.84 7.48 5.62
CA GLU A 129 3.98 7.97 6.99
C GLU A 129 2.61 8.26 7.61
N ALA A 130 1.75 8.98 6.89
CA ALA A 130 0.40 9.27 7.37
C ALA A 130 -0.45 8.01 7.52
N LEU A 131 -0.30 7.04 6.60
CA LEU A 131 -1.00 5.76 6.71
C LEU A 131 -0.58 4.99 7.96
N GLY A 132 0.70 5.03 8.30
CA GLY A 132 1.21 4.40 9.50
C GLY A 132 0.58 4.97 10.76
N ASP A 133 0.39 6.27 10.82
CA ASP A 133 -0.25 6.94 11.96
C ASP A 133 -1.71 6.53 12.11
N ARG A 134 -2.40 6.22 11.00
CA ARG A 134 -3.80 5.78 11.03
C ARG A 134 -3.96 4.34 11.48
N ILE A 135 -2.95 3.53 11.29
CA ILE A 135 -2.98 2.11 11.66
C ILE A 135 -2.58 1.91 13.12
N GLY A 136 -1.90 2.85 13.67
CA GLY A 136 -1.41 2.80 15.03
C GLY A 136 -0.01 2.22 15.07
#